data_480b3b24372a836162ec197b5aa982a4
#
_entry.id   480b3b24372a836162ec197b5aa982a4
#
_cell.length_a   1.000
_cell.length_b   1.000
_cell.length_c   1.000
_cell.angle_alpha   90.00
_cell.angle_beta   90.00
_cell.angle_gamma   90.00
#
_symmetry.space_group_name_H-M   'P 1'
#
loop_
_entity.id
_entity.type
_entity.pdbx_description
1 polymer ?
#
loop_
_entity_poly.entity_id
_entity_poly.type
_entity_poly.pdbx_seq_one_letter_code
_entity_poly.pdbx_strand_id
1 'polypeptide(L)'
;MRASVVALLCLMLLSGCARGGREQPPETVGEVDLQRYQGTWYELARLPMFFQRNCIRSEANYQLQADGSVAVTNRCETEDGDWQEAKGEAVPQEAGITDRLWVRFDNWFSRLFPGLTKGHYWVLYLDEGYSTALVGSPDRKYLWLLARDTEVDQATRDRLLSEAERRGYDTSELIWRQ
;
A
#
# COMPACT_ATOMS: atom_id res chain seq x y z
N MET A 1 -48.27 46.54 42.17
CA MET A 1 -48.02 45.12 42.08
C MET A 1 -47.72 44.80 40.62
N ARG A 2 -46.47 44.71 40.26
CA ARG A 2 -46.01 44.34 38.86
C ARG A 2 -44.93 43.32 39.02
N ALA A 3 -45.24 42.07 38.65
CA ALA A 3 -44.31 40.97 38.63
C ALA A 3 -43.53 40.96 37.30
N SER A 4 -42.22 41.16 37.37
CA SER A 4 -41.34 41.03 36.22
C SER A 4 -40.88 39.58 36.15
N VAL A 5 -41.26 38.92 35.05
CA VAL A 5 -40.78 37.59 34.71
C VAL A 5 -39.47 37.77 33.93
N VAL A 6 -38.36 37.38 34.53
CA VAL A 6 -37.04 37.29 33.85
C VAL A 6 -36.94 35.94 33.17
N ALA A 7 -37.04 35.95 31.85
CA ALA A 7 -36.80 34.74 31.04
C ALA A 7 -35.29 34.55 30.88
N LEU A 8 -34.76 33.49 31.52
CA LEU A 8 -33.36 33.05 31.40
C LEU A 8 -33.20 32.22 30.13
N LEU A 9 -32.65 32.84 29.08
CA LEU A 9 -32.37 32.18 27.82
C LEU A 9 -31.05 31.40 27.98
N CYS A 10 -31.13 30.10 28.23
CA CYS A 10 -29.97 29.22 28.19
C CYS A 10 -29.54 28.99 26.74
N LEU A 11 -28.52 29.71 26.29
CA LEU A 11 -27.82 29.45 25.04
C LEU A 11 -26.94 28.21 25.26
N MET A 12 -27.40 27.03 24.83
CA MET A 12 -26.52 25.86 24.71
C MET A 12 -25.59 26.06 23.50
N LEU A 13 -24.39 26.47 23.80
CA LEU A 13 -23.28 26.42 22.81
C LEU A 13 -22.92 24.95 22.61
N LEU A 14 -23.48 24.34 21.56
CA LEU A 14 -22.99 23.08 21.01
C LEU A 14 -21.61 23.35 20.38
N SER A 15 -20.57 23.27 21.22
CA SER A 15 -19.17 23.19 20.74
C SER A 15 -19.00 21.86 20.06
N GLY A 16 -19.34 21.79 18.79
CA GLY A 16 -18.94 20.70 17.90
C GLY A 16 -17.42 20.70 17.80
N CYS A 17 -16.77 19.82 18.56
CA CYS A 17 -15.37 19.48 18.35
C CYS A 17 -15.28 18.82 16.96
N ALA A 18 -15.06 19.61 15.92
CA ALA A 18 -14.52 19.10 14.67
C ALA A 18 -13.10 18.61 14.99
N ARG A 19 -12.99 17.34 15.40
CA ARG A 19 -11.71 16.63 15.39
C ARG A 19 -11.29 16.54 13.92
N GLY A 20 -10.44 17.46 13.51
CA GLY A 20 -9.53 17.26 12.39
C GLY A 20 -8.56 16.13 12.79
N GLY A 21 -9.08 14.92 12.90
CA GLY A 21 -8.27 13.74 13.16
C GLY A 21 -7.37 13.54 11.95
N ARG A 22 -6.05 13.53 12.14
CA ARG A 22 -5.17 12.89 11.18
C ARG A 22 -5.74 11.50 10.97
N GLU A 23 -6.10 11.22 9.75
CA GLU A 23 -6.57 9.89 9.36
C GLU A 23 -5.54 8.87 9.83
N GLN A 24 -5.94 7.89 10.62
CA GLN A 24 -5.01 6.88 11.12
C GLN A 24 -4.46 6.09 9.93
N PRO A 25 -3.16 5.77 9.91
CA PRO A 25 -2.60 4.96 8.85
C PRO A 25 -3.31 3.59 8.81
N PRO A 26 -3.34 2.92 7.64
CA PRO A 26 -3.98 1.62 7.51
C PRO A 26 -3.29 0.58 8.41
N GLU A 27 -4.09 -0.37 8.91
CA GLU A 27 -3.55 -1.52 9.64
C GLU A 27 -2.71 -2.40 8.72
N THR A 28 -1.60 -2.91 9.26
CA THR A 28 -0.73 -3.90 8.63
C THR A 28 -0.96 -5.28 9.25
N VAL A 29 -0.34 -6.33 8.67
CA VAL A 29 -0.48 -7.70 9.18
C VAL A 29 0.26 -7.97 10.49
N GLY A 30 1.10 -7.02 10.94
CA GLY A 30 1.88 -7.08 12.18
C GLY A 30 3.21 -7.83 12.01
N GLU A 31 3.23 -8.96 11.33
CA GLU A 31 4.44 -9.75 11.09
C GLU A 31 4.37 -10.45 9.74
N VAL A 32 5.51 -10.53 9.05
CA VAL A 32 5.70 -11.25 7.79
C VAL A 32 6.91 -12.17 7.93
N ASP A 33 6.74 -13.46 7.68
CA ASP A 33 7.85 -14.37 7.47
C ASP A 33 8.49 -14.05 6.11
N LEU A 34 9.57 -13.28 6.13
CA LEU A 34 10.27 -12.84 4.92
C LEU A 34 10.87 -14.02 4.14
N GLN A 35 11.15 -15.15 4.79
CA GLN A 35 11.61 -16.38 4.13
C GLN A 35 10.51 -16.98 3.24
N ARG A 36 9.25 -16.98 3.70
CA ARG A 36 8.09 -17.42 2.93
C ARG A 36 7.66 -16.39 1.89
N TYR A 37 7.92 -15.10 2.16
CA TYR A 37 7.51 -14.01 1.29
C TYR A 37 8.39 -13.86 0.04
N GLN A 38 9.57 -14.48 0.01
CA GLN A 38 10.51 -14.47 -1.11
C GLN A 38 9.89 -15.00 -2.42
N GLY A 39 10.59 -14.75 -3.52
CA GLY A 39 10.23 -15.19 -4.86
C GLY A 39 9.39 -14.16 -5.62
N THR A 40 8.73 -14.61 -6.67
CA THR A 40 7.99 -13.74 -7.58
C THR A 40 6.57 -13.51 -7.09
N TRP A 41 6.14 -12.24 -7.20
CA TRP A 41 4.78 -11.77 -7.01
C TRP A 41 4.34 -11.02 -8.25
N TYR A 42 3.19 -11.38 -8.77
CA TYR A 42 2.56 -10.70 -9.90
C TYR A 42 1.60 -9.62 -9.41
N GLU A 43 1.68 -8.44 -10.00
CA GLU A 43 0.71 -7.38 -9.78
C GLU A 43 -0.59 -7.73 -10.52
N LEU A 44 -1.67 -7.93 -9.77
CA LEU A 44 -3.02 -8.13 -10.31
C LEU A 44 -3.67 -6.79 -10.64
N ALA A 45 -3.49 -5.82 -9.74
CA ALA A 45 -3.98 -4.46 -9.90
C ALA A 45 -3.18 -3.49 -9.03
N ARG A 46 -3.27 -2.21 -9.35
CA ARG A 46 -2.71 -1.12 -8.57
C ARG A 46 -3.54 0.15 -8.66
N LEU A 47 -3.40 1.06 -7.71
CA LEU A 47 -3.86 2.43 -7.88
C LEU A 47 -3.03 3.15 -8.95
N PRO A 48 -3.56 4.20 -9.61
CA PRO A 48 -2.81 5.01 -10.56
C PRO A 48 -1.55 5.60 -9.92
N MET A 49 -0.41 5.36 -10.55
CA MET A 49 0.90 5.85 -10.10
C MET A 49 1.68 6.41 -11.27
N PHE A 50 2.17 7.62 -11.09
CA PHE A 50 2.86 8.31 -12.16
C PHE A 50 4.11 7.56 -12.65
N PHE A 51 4.82 6.85 -11.76
CA PHE A 51 6.03 6.09 -12.10
C PHE A 51 5.77 4.71 -12.73
N GLN A 52 4.52 4.21 -12.70
CA GLN A 52 4.10 2.97 -13.38
C GLN A 52 3.07 3.22 -14.50
N ARG A 53 2.87 4.47 -14.91
CA ARG A 53 1.80 4.83 -15.85
C ARG A 53 1.86 4.12 -17.20
N ASN A 54 3.07 3.72 -17.63
CA ASN A 54 3.29 3.04 -18.91
C ASN A 54 3.33 1.51 -18.77
N CYS A 55 3.14 0.96 -17.56
CA CYS A 55 3.18 -0.47 -17.31
C CYS A 55 1.81 -1.10 -17.54
N ILE A 56 1.73 -2.09 -18.40
CA ILE A 56 0.54 -2.92 -18.62
C ILE A 56 0.56 -4.17 -17.75
N ARG A 57 1.74 -4.71 -17.48
CA ARG A 57 1.99 -5.84 -16.58
C ARG A 57 3.22 -5.57 -15.74
N SER A 58 3.14 -5.92 -14.44
CA SER A 58 4.27 -5.77 -13.52
C SER A 58 4.42 -7.01 -12.66
N GLU A 59 5.63 -7.24 -12.22
CA GLU A 59 6.00 -8.29 -11.29
C GLU A 59 7.13 -7.81 -10.39
N ALA A 60 7.20 -8.36 -9.18
CA ALA A 60 8.27 -8.10 -8.22
C ALA A 60 8.90 -9.42 -7.79
N ASN A 61 10.21 -9.47 -7.72
CA ASN A 61 10.94 -10.59 -7.14
C ASN A 61 11.66 -10.12 -5.87
N TYR A 62 11.47 -10.85 -4.78
CA TYR A 62 12.06 -10.57 -3.49
C TYR A 62 13.01 -11.69 -3.09
N GLN A 63 14.19 -11.32 -2.58
CA GLN A 63 15.20 -12.25 -2.09
C GLN A 63 15.76 -11.77 -0.76
N LEU A 64 15.51 -12.54 0.31
CA LEU A 64 16.03 -12.26 1.64
C LEU A 64 17.57 -12.40 1.63
N GLN A 65 18.26 -11.41 2.18
CA GLN A 65 19.69 -11.37 2.29
C GLN A 65 20.16 -11.81 3.69
N ALA A 66 21.42 -12.16 3.81
CA ALA A 66 22.01 -12.64 5.06
C ALA A 66 22.02 -11.59 6.20
N ASP A 67 21.95 -10.31 5.85
CA ASP A 67 21.89 -9.19 6.79
C ASP A 67 20.43 -8.82 7.19
N GLY A 68 19.44 -9.56 6.69
CA GLY A 68 18.02 -9.34 6.96
C GLY A 68 17.36 -8.30 6.03
N SER A 69 18.09 -7.69 5.11
CA SER A 69 17.51 -6.90 4.04
C SER A 69 16.86 -7.78 2.98
N VAL A 70 16.04 -7.21 2.10
CA VAL A 70 15.40 -7.89 0.99
C VAL A 70 15.82 -7.23 -0.32
N ALA A 71 16.55 -7.95 -1.18
CA ALA A 71 16.79 -7.50 -2.53
C ALA A 71 15.48 -7.52 -3.32
N VAL A 72 15.21 -6.44 -4.04
CA VAL A 72 13.97 -6.22 -4.80
C VAL A 72 14.33 -6.07 -6.27
N THR A 73 13.69 -6.85 -7.12
CA THR A 73 13.72 -6.66 -8.57
C THR A 73 12.30 -6.49 -9.07
N ASN A 74 11.96 -5.28 -9.49
CA ASN A 74 10.68 -4.99 -10.12
C ASN A 74 10.84 -5.00 -11.63
N ARG A 75 9.91 -5.64 -12.33
CA ARG A 75 9.83 -5.66 -13.78
C ARG A 75 8.48 -5.14 -14.24
N CYS A 76 8.49 -4.44 -15.33
CA CYS A 76 7.31 -3.82 -15.92
C CYS A 76 7.37 -3.99 -17.43
N GLU A 77 6.31 -4.51 -18.04
CA GLU A 77 6.11 -4.53 -19.46
C GLU A 77 5.31 -3.31 -19.88
N THR A 78 5.78 -2.61 -20.91
CA THR A 78 5.13 -1.43 -21.47
C THR A 78 4.21 -1.82 -22.64
N GLU A 79 3.36 -0.90 -23.09
CA GLU A 79 2.47 -1.10 -24.24
C GLU A 79 3.22 -1.48 -25.52
N ASP A 80 4.48 -1.05 -25.66
CA ASP A 80 5.35 -1.40 -26.80
C ASP A 80 5.91 -2.82 -26.71
N GLY A 81 5.63 -3.55 -25.63
CA GLY A 81 6.16 -4.90 -25.37
C GLY A 81 7.56 -4.94 -24.76
N ASP A 82 8.12 -3.79 -24.43
CA ASP A 82 9.44 -3.69 -23.80
C ASP A 82 9.36 -3.95 -22.31
N TRP A 83 10.31 -4.75 -21.79
CA TRP A 83 10.46 -4.97 -20.37
C TRP A 83 11.47 -4.01 -19.76
N GLN A 84 11.03 -3.27 -18.77
CA GLN A 84 11.88 -2.41 -17.93
C GLN A 84 12.12 -3.08 -16.59
N GLU A 85 13.31 -2.90 -16.03
CA GLU A 85 13.69 -3.48 -14.73
C GLU A 85 14.23 -2.40 -13.80
N ALA A 86 13.82 -2.47 -12.52
CA ALA A 86 14.34 -1.65 -11.44
C ALA A 86 14.80 -2.55 -10.31
N LYS A 87 16.06 -2.39 -9.88
CA LYS A 87 16.63 -3.08 -8.73
C LYS A 87 16.70 -2.16 -7.53
N GLY A 88 16.49 -2.73 -6.37
CA GLY A 88 16.51 -2.00 -5.13
C GLY A 88 16.64 -2.91 -3.93
N GLU A 89 16.51 -2.32 -2.76
CA GLU A 89 16.60 -2.98 -1.48
C GLU A 89 15.46 -2.53 -0.58
N ALA A 90 14.87 -3.48 0.13
CA ALA A 90 13.91 -3.21 1.19
C ALA A 90 14.53 -3.55 2.56
N VAL A 91 14.37 -2.63 3.51
CA VAL A 91 14.86 -2.81 4.88
C VAL A 91 13.73 -2.55 5.88
N PRO A 92 13.67 -3.24 7.02
CA PRO A 92 12.71 -2.95 8.08
C PRO A 92 12.73 -1.48 8.48
N GLN A 93 11.56 -0.88 8.72
CA GLN A 93 11.45 0.51 9.19
C GLN A 93 11.97 0.65 10.61
N GLU A 94 11.80 -0.39 11.41
CA GLU A 94 12.28 -0.52 12.77
C GLU A 94 12.79 -1.95 12.98
N ALA A 95 13.76 -2.14 13.86
CA ALA A 95 14.31 -3.46 14.14
C ALA A 95 13.21 -4.44 14.62
N GLY A 96 13.14 -5.61 14.01
CA GLY A 96 12.15 -6.64 14.33
C GLY A 96 10.78 -6.43 13.68
N ILE A 97 10.55 -5.35 12.93
CA ILE A 97 9.31 -5.12 12.18
C ILE A 97 9.49 -5.64 10.76
N THR A 98 8.70 -6.63 10.36
CA THR A 98 8.82 -7.28 9.05
C THR A 98 7.70 -6.96 8.07
N ASP A 99 6.63 -6.34 8.54
CA ASP A 99 5.47 -5.94 7.75
C ASP A 99 5.51 -4.49 7.24
N ARG A 100 6.48 -3.70 7.70
CA ARG A 100 6.69 -2.30 7.31
C ARG A 100 8.15 -2.08 6.93
N LEU A 101 8.38 -1.96 5.62
CA LEU A 101 9.70 -1.82 5.06
C LEU A 101 9.87 -0.45 4.40
N TRP A 102 11.13 -0.01 4.33
CA TRP A 102 11.57 1.05 3.43
C TRP A 102 12.15 0.41 2.18
N VAL A 103 11.66 0.80 1.01
CA VAL A 103 12.24 0.38 -0.27
C VAL A 103 13.01 1.54 -0.89
N ARG A 104 14.22 1.24 -1.36
CA ARG A 104 15.06 2.14 -2.15
C ARG A 104 15.41 1.47 -3.45
N PHE A 105 15.28 2.19 -4.55
CA PHE A 105 15.68 1.71 -5.87
C PHE A 105 16.99 2.35 -6.31
N ASP A 106 17.77 1.59 -7.09
CA ASP A 106 19.07 2.02 -7.62
C ASP A 106 18.94 3.16 -8.64
N ASN A 107 20.03 3.87 -8.84
CA ASN A 107 20.22 5.18 -9.45
C ASN A 107 19.43 5.61 -10.70
N TRP A 108 18.93 4.72 -11.55
CA TRP A 108 18.18 5.19 -12.73
C TRP A 108 16.73 5.59 -12.36
N PHE A 109 16.10 4.84 -11.47
CA PHE A 109 14.75 5.13 -10.98
C PHE A 109 14.78 6.37 -10.09
N SER A 110 15.78 6.52 -9.23
CA SER A 110 15.98 7.70 -8.39
C SER A 110 16.33 8.97 -9.19
N ARG A 111 16.94 8.85 -10.37
CA ARG A 111 17.18 9.98 -11.29
C ARG A 111 15.92 10.49 -11.95
N LEU A 112 15.00 9.60 -12.28
CA LEU A 112 13.68 9.98 -12.82
C LEU A 112 12.75 10.54 -11.73
N PHE A 113 12.97 10.15 -10.46
CA PHE A 113 12.09 10.45 -9.33
C PHE A 113 12.89 10.84 -8.07
N PRO A 114 13.55 11.99 -8.05
CA PRO A 114 14.41 12.41 -6.93
C PRO A 114 13.67 12.55 -5.59
N GLY A 115 12.34 12.58 -5.59
CA GLY A 115 11.50 12.55 -4.38
C GLY A 115 11.17 11.16 -3.84
N LEU A 116 11.47 10.08 -4.59
CA LEU A 116 11.17 8.69 -4.24
C LEU A 116 12.42 7.89 -3.85
N THR A 117 13.39 8.53 -3.22
CA THR A 117 14.61 7.86 -2.73
C THR A 117 14.32 6.81 -1.65
N LYS A 118 13.10 6.85 -1.06
CA LYS A 118 12.70 5.94 0.02
C LYS A 118 11.17 5.83 0.03
N GLY A 119 10.64 4.72 -0.47
CA GLY A 119 9.21 4.42 -0.49
C GLY A 119 8.77 3.61 0.73
N HIS A 120 7.54 3.83 1.19
CA HIS A 120 6.90 2.93 2.13
C HIS A 120 6.46 1.67 1.41
N TYR A 121 6.74 0.52 2.02
CA TYR A 121 6.24 -0.78 1.61
C TYR A 121 5.61 -1.44 2.85
N TRP A 122 4.30 -1.30 2.99
CA TRP A 122 3.55 -1.84 4.12
C TRP A 122 2.72 -3.01 3.65
N VAL A 123 2.93 -4.18 4.25
CA VAL A 123 2.10 -5.35 3.98
C VAL A 123 0.81 -5.21 4.79
N LEU A 124 -0.25 -4.87 4.10
CA LEU A 124 -1.55 -4.56 4.69
C LEU A 124 -2.39 -5.81 4.92
N TYR A 125 -2.30 -6.75 3.99
CA TYR A 125 -2.96 -8.05 4.04
C TYR A 125 -2.02 -9.10 3.44
N LEU A 126 -2.08 -10.30 3.99
CA LEU A 126 -1.36 -11.47 3.50
C LEU A 126 -2.20 -12.69 3.88
N ASP A 127 -2.53 -13.55 2.93
CA ASP A 127 -3.22 -14.79 3.24
C ASP A 127 -2.28 -15.80 3.92
N GLU A 128 -2.84 -16.75 4.65
CA GLU A 128 -2.07 -17.77 5.40
C GLU A 128 -1.15 -18.61 4.50
N GLY A 129 -1.54 -18.81 3.24
CA GLY A 129 -0.78 -19.52 2.23
C GLY A 129 0.37 -18.74 1.63
N TYR A 130 0.47 -17.44 1.89
CA TYR A 130 1.42 -16.52 1.21
C TYR A 130 1.22 -16.51 -0.32
N SER A 131 -0.02 -16.63 -0.75
CA SER A 131 -0.40 -16.66 -2.17
C SER A 131 -0.93 -15.33 -2.69
N THR A 132 -1.52 -14.51 -1.81
CA THR A 132 -2.06 -13.18 -2.13
C THR A 132 -1.71 -12.15 -1.07
N ALA A 133 -1.45 -10.92 -1.48
CA ALA A 133 -1.10 -9.83 -0.58
C ALA A 133 -1.66 -8.49 -1.05
N LEU A 134 -1.91 -7.59 -0.09
CA LEU A 134 -2.06 -6.16 -0.34
C LEU A 134 -0.84 -5.43 0.21
N VAL A 135 -0.27 -4.58 -0.61
CA VAL A 135 0.84 -3.72 -0.23
C VAL A 135 0.46 -2.28 -0.47
N GLY A 136 0.81 -1.40 0.45
CA GLY A 136 0.45 0.01 0.29
C GLY A 136 1.32 0.97 1.10
N SER A 137 0.86 2.21 1.18
CA SER A 137 1.52 3.30 1.90
C SER A 137 0.66 3.83 3.05
N PRO A 138 1.26 4.44 4.09
CA PRO A 138 0.53 4.95 5.25
C PRO A 138 -0.44 6.10 4.92
N ASP A 139 -0.22 6.81 3.81
CA ASP A 139 -1.07 7.91 3.32
C ASP A 139 -2.11 7.45 2.28
N ARG A 140 -2.23 6.16 2.03
CA ARG A 140 -3.14 5.51 1.07
C ARG A 140 -3.00 5.95 -0.39
N LYS A 141 -1.91 6.61 -0.75
CA LYS A 141 -1.67 7.01 -2.14
C LYS A 141 -1.24 5.87 -3.05
N TYR A 142 -0.68 4.81 -2.47
CA TYR A 142 -0.17 3.66 -3.20
C TYR A 142 -0.81 2.40 -2.68
N LEU A 143 -1.26 1.56 -3.61
CA LEU A 143 -1.81 0.23 -3.34
C LEU A 143 -1.46 -0.69 -4.50
N TRP A 144 -1.01 -1.89 -4.16
CA TRP A 144 -0.80 -3.01 -5.07
C TRP A 144 -1.53 -4.24 -4.55
N LEU A 145 -2.25 -4.91 -5.43
CA LEU A 145 -2.83 -6.22 -5.22
C LEU A 145 -1.88 -7.22 -5.86
N LEU A 146 -1.28 -8.07 -5.06
CA LEU A 146 -0.24 -9.02 -5.49
C LEU A 146 -0.73 -10.45 -5.34
N ALA A 147 -0.28 -11.34 -6.24
CA ALA A 147 -0.48 -12.78 -6.14
C ALA A 147 0.72 -13.57 -6.63
N ARG A 148 0.76 -14.86 -6.27
CA ARG A 148 1.76 -15.80 -6.81
C ARG A 148 1.43 -16.27 -8.22
N ASP A 149 0.19 -16.11 -8.64
CA ASP A 149 -0.29 -16.41 -9.99
C ASP A 149 -0.70 -15.12 -10.71
N THR A 150 -0.64 -15.15 -12.03
CA THR A 150 -1.03 -14.00 -12.87
C THR A 150 -2.55 -13.78 -12.89
N GLU A 151 -3.30 -14.79 -12.51
CA GLU A 151 -4.76 -14.78 -12.43
C GLU A 151 -5.20 -15.39 -11.10
N VAL A 152 -6.30 -14.88 -10.56
CA VAL A 152 -6.96 -15.41 -9.37
C VAL A 152 -8.46 -15.53 -9.62
N ASP A 153 -9.12 -16.41 -8.89
CA ASP A 153 -10.56 -16.55 -8.95
C ASP A 153 -11.31 -15.31 -8.43
N GLN A 154 -12.58 -15.21 -8.76
CA GLN A 154 -13.42 -14.07 -8.37
C GLN A 154 -13.51 -13.91 -6.84
N ALA A 155 -13.59 -15.01 -6.10
CA ALA A 155 -13.68 -14.96 -4.64
C ALA A 155 -12.42 -14.38 -4.00
N THR A 156 -11.25 -14.69 -4.54
CA THR A 156 -9.96 -14.12 -4.12
C THR A 156 -9.88 -12.63 -4.48
N ARG A 157 -10.33 -12.26 -5.69
CA ARG A 157 -10.41 -10.85 -6.13
C ARG A 157 -11.32 -10.05 -5.20
N ASP A 158 -12.52 -10.53 -4.91
CA ASP A 158 -13.49 -9.86 -4.03
C ASP A 158 -12.94 -9.69 -2.61
N ARG A 159 -12.21 -10.69 -2.10
CA ARG A 159 -11.53 -10.62 -0.82
C ARG A 159 -10.46 -9.53 -0.80
N LEU A 160 -9.60 -9.46 -1.81
CA LEU A 160 -8.57 -8.42 -1.90
C LEU A 160 -9.18 -7.02 -1.95
N LEU A 161 -10.26 -6.83 -2.72
CA LEU A 161 -10.99 -5.56 -2.78
C LEU A 161 -11.57 -5.20 -1.41
N SER A 162 -12.29 -6.12 -0.77
CA SER A 162 -12.86 -5.92 0.57
C SER A 162 -11.80 -5.57 1.62
N GLU A 163 -10.64 -6.24 1.58
CA GLU A 163 -9.53 -5.96 2.49
C GLU A 163 -8.89 -4.57 2.25
N ALA A 164 -8.85 -4.11 0.99
CA ALA A 164 -8.39 -2.76 0.65
C ALA A 164 -9.36 -1.68 1.14
N GLU A 165 -10.66 -1.86 0.85
CA GLU A 165 -11.74 -0.94 1.26
C GLU A 165 -11.85 -0.84 2.78
N ARG A 166 -11.72 -1.96 3.52
CA ARG A 166 -11.71 -1.98 4.98
C ARG A 166 -10.58 -1.14 5.58
N ARG A 167 -9.48 -0.97 4.83
CA ARG A 167 -8.34 -0.12 5.20
C ARG A 167 -8.43 1.30 4.67
N GLY A 168 -9.58 1.65 4.06
CA GLY A 168 -9.89 3.01 3.59
C GLY A 168 -9.30 3.36 2.24
N TYR A 169 -8.95 2.37 1.42
CA TYR A 169 -8.55 2.62 0.02
C TYR A 169 -9.78 2.74 -0.88
N ASP A 170 -9.73 3.67 -1.82
CA ASP A 170 -10.69 3.73 -2.93
C ASP A 170 -10.25 2.74 -4.02
N THR A 171 -11.04 1.69 -4.22
CA THR A 171 -10.76 0.63 -5.20
C THR A 171 -11.36 0.91 -6.58
N SER A 172 -12.13 1.98 -6.75
CA SER A 172 -12.80 2.32 -8.01
C SER A 172 -11.83 2.70 -9.13
N GLU A 173 -10.63 3.19 -8.77
CA GLU A 173 -9.61 3.63 -9.72
C GLU A 173 -8.54 2.57 -10.00
N LEU A 174 -8.71 1.34 -9.53
CA LEU A 174 -7.72 0.27 -9.73
C LEU A 174 -7.49 -0.02 -11.22
N ILE A 175 -6.23 0.02 -11.62
CA ILE A 175 -5.75 -0.41 -12.93
C ILE A 175 -5.41 -1.89 -12.82
N TRP A 176 -6.14 -2.72 -13.56
CA TRP A 176 -5.95 -4.16 -13.56
C TRP A 176 -4.91 -4.59 -14.60
N ARG A 177 -4.20 -5.69 -14.29
CA ARG A 177 -3.29 -6.39 -15.20
C ARG A 177 -4.01 -6.74 -16.50
N GLN A 178 -3.36 -6.50 -17.63
CA GLN A 178 -3.83 -6.84 -18.98
C GLN A 178 -3.28 -8.17 -19.46
#